data_65820bcc5f81c764e9c0fe16f54b4d1b
#
_entry.id   65820bcc5f81c764e9c0fe16f54b4d1b
#
_cell.length_a   1.000
_cell.length_b   1.000
_cell.length_c   1.000
_cell.angle_alpha   90.00
_cell.angle_beta   90.00
_cell.angle_gamma   90.00
#
_symmetry.space_group_name_H-M   'P 1'
#
loop_
_entity.id
_entity.type
_entity.pdbx_description
1 polymer ?
#
loop_
_entity_poly.entity_id
_entity_poly.type
_entity_poly.pdbx_seq_one_letter_code
_entity_poly.pdbx_strand_id
1 'polypeptide(L)'
;MSVLDRFGLDGETAVVTGGNRGIGRAIAEGLSSAGANVVIANREGTEGREAADAIAAETGGEVRAVPTDVTEDADVGGLVAATVETFGGIDVLVNNAGITINTPAEEMTTNEWNRVVDINLSGAFRCAKHAGREMIDAGGGSIVNVSSISAFMGNHPQPQASYNASKGGLEGLKFQLASEWAEHGIRVNNICPGYVRTGMVDEVMAENPEMADEWFDEMLTEEMARPEDIAPLAVYLASDASWYVTGTSVRIDGGYLVR
;
A
#
# COMPACT_ATOMS: atom_id res chain seq x y z
N MET A 1 -28.21 -1.28 -11.03
CA MET A 1 -26.74 -1.28 -10.86
C MET A 1 -26.27 -2.72 -11.01
N SER A 2 -25.37 -3.01 -11.95
CA SER A 2 -24.77 -4.34 -12.10
C SER A 2 -23.76 -4.58 -10.96
N VAL A 3 -23.32 -5.83 -10.79
CA VAL A 3 -22.26 -6.11 -9.80
C VAL A 3 -20.97 -5.37 -10.19
N LEU A 4 -20.67 -5.26 -11.47
CA LEU A 4 -19.46 -4.58 -11.96
C LEU A 4 -19.50 -3.06 -11.73
N ASP A 5 -20.67 -2.44 -11.77
CA ASP A 5 -20.83 -0.99 -11.51
C ASP A 5 -20.34 -0.61 -10.09
N ARG A 6 -20.34 -1.57 -9.16
CA ARG A 6 -19.88 -1.35 -7.78
C ARG A 6 -18.36 -1.28 -7.61
N PHE A 7 -17.61 -1.65 -8.64
CA PHE A 7 -16.14 -1.54 -8.66
C PHE A 7 -15.67 -0.20 -9.24
N GLY A 8 -16.58 0.59 -9.83
CA GLY A 8 -16.26 1.92 -10.32
C GLY A 8 -15.93 2.88 -9.19
N LEU A 9 -14.98 3.79 -9.49
CA LEU A 9 -14.49 4.83 -8.59
C LEU A 9 -14.65 6.22 -9.23
N ASP A 10 -15.62 6.37 -10.13
CA ASP A 10 -15.88 7.63 -10.82
C ASP A 10 -16.20 8.76 -9.83
N GLY A 11 -15.37 9.79 -9.85
CA GLY A 11 -15.49 10.94 -8.96
C GLY A 11 -14.80 10.80 -7.61
N GLU A 12 -14.33 9.62 -7.25
CA GLU A 12 -13.55 9.36 -6.03
C GLU A 12 -12.11 9.87 -6.17
N THR A 13 -11.50 10.24 -5.07
CA THR A 13 -10.10 10.68 -5.01
C THR A 13 -9.27 9.74 -4.16
N ALA A 14 -8.23 9.16 -4.75
CA ALA A 14 -7.34 8.21 -4.11
C ALA A 14 -5.94 8.78 -3.90
N VAL A 15 -5.39 8.62 -2.71
CA VAL A 15 -3.98 8.90 -2.39
C VAL A 15 -3.22 7.57 -2.27
N VAL A 16 -2.09 7.43 -2.99
CA VAL A 16 -1.23 6.25 -2.96
C VAL A 16 0.18 6.63 -2.54
N THR A 17 0.60 6.22 -1.34
CA THR A 17 1.98 6.45 -0.89
C THR A 17 2.94 5.45 -1.52
N GLY A 18 4.10 5.91 -2.01
CA GLY A 18 5.02 5.09 -2.78
C GLY A 18 4.45 4.65 -4.14
N GLY A 19 3.54 5.46 -4.73
CA GLY A 19 2.84 5.15 -5.97
C GLY A 19 3.65 5.33 -7.27
N ASN A 20 4.94 5.68 -7.17
CA ASN A 20 5.80 5.92 -8.34
C ASN A 20 6.37 4.64 -8.97
N ARG A 21 6.37 3.50 -8.27
CA ARG A 21 6.95 2.22 -8.76
C ARG A 21 6.32 1.00 -8.09
N GLY A 22 6.58 -0.18 -8.67
CA GLY A 22 6.21 -1.49 -8.12
C GLY A 22 4.73 -1.61 -7.81
N ILE A 23 4.38 -2.23 -6.68
CA ILE A 23 3.00 -2.47 -6.26
C ILE A 23 2.21 -1.16 -6.17
N GLY A 24 2.80 -0.10 -5.60
CA GLY A 24 2.11 1.18 -5.46
C GLY A 24 1.73 1.80 -6.80
N ARG A 25 2.61 1.71 -7.80
CA ARG A 25 2.33 2.19 -9.17
C ARG A 25 1.18 1.38 -9.80
N ALA A 26 1.26 0.06 -9.74
CA ALA A 26 0.19 -0.78 -10.29
C ALA A 26 -1.16 -0.54 -9.60
N ILE A 27 -1.17 -0.30 -8.28
CA ILE A 27 -2.39 0.11 -7.56
C ILE A 27 -2.89 1.46 -8.06
N ALA A 28 -2.01 2.46 -8.23
CA ALA A 28 -2.39 3.77 -8.75
C ALA A 28 -2.98 3.69 -10.17
N GLU A 29 -2.39 2.87 -11.04
CA GLU A 29 -2.90 2.56 -12.38
C GLU A 29 -4.29 1.90 -12.31
N GLY A 30 -4.45 0.90 -11.43
CA GLY A 30 -5.72 0.20 -11.23
C GLY A 30 -6.84 1.12 -10.75
N LEU A 31 -6.56 1.99 -9.74
CA LEU A 31 -7.53 2.95 -9.22
C LEU A 31 -7.91 3.99 -10.27
N SER A 32 -6.93 4.52 -11.02
CA SER A 32 -7.17 5.46 -12.12
C SER A 32 -7.98 4.82 -13.25
N SER A 33 -7.68 3.56 -13.61
CA SER A 33 -8.45 2.80 -14.61
C SER A 33 -9.89 2.52 -14.17
N ALA A 34 -10.14 2.48 -12.85
CA ALA A 34 -11.47 2.33 -12.28
C ALA A 34 -12.26 3.65 -12.17
N GLY A 35 -11.66 4.79 -12.58
CA GLY A 35 -12.29 6.10 -12.64
C GLY A 35 -11.88 7.09 -11.55
N ALA A 36 -11.00 6.70 -10.60
CA ALA A 36 -10.56 7.60 -9.55
C ALA A 36 -9.60 8.68 -10.06
N ASN A 37 -9.68 9.88 -9.46
CA ASN A 37 -8.57 10.82 -9.45
C ASN A 37 -7.48 10.27 -8.51
N VAL A 38 -6.22 10.31 -8.93
CA VAL A 38 -5.14 9.70 -8.15
C VAL A 38 -4.06 10.71 -7.79
N VAL A 39 -3.66 10.72 -6.52
CA VAL A 39 -2.47 11.45 -6.05
C VAL A 39 -1.40 10.45 -5.62
N ILE A 40 -0.25 10.51 -6.29
CA ILE A 40 0.93 9.73 -5.94
C ILE A 40 1.77 10.53 -4.95
N ALA A 41 2.07 9.93 -3.80
CA ALA A 41 2.96 10.50 -2.79
C ALA A 41 4.28 9.73 -2.75
N ASN A 42 5.39 10.39 -3.06
CA ASN A 42 6.74 9.83 -2.97
C ASN A 42 7.76 10.94 -2.74
N ARG A 43 8.95 10.61 -2.22
CA ARG A 43 9.96 11.61 -1.86
C ARG A 43 10.57 12.31 -3.07
N GLU A 44 10.85 11.54 -4.13
CA GLU A 44 11.53 12.03 -5.34
C GLU A 44 10.53 12.66 -6.31
N GLY A 45 10.40 13.98 -6.23
CA GLY A 45 9.38 14.72 -6.99
C GLY A 45 9.45 14.54 -8.51
N THR A 46 10.62 14.26 -9.09
CA THR A 46 10.77 14.02 -10.53
C THR A 46 10.20 12.65 -10.91
N GLU A 47 10.61 11.59 -10.21
CA GLU A 47 10.08 10.24 -10.44
C GLU A 47 8.57 10.18 -10.25
N GLY A 48 8.05 10.88 -9.24
CA GLY A 48 6.60 10.96 -8.99
C GLY A 48 5.84 11.59 -10.17
N ARG A 49 6.34 12.70 -10.71
CA ARG A 49 5.71 13.36 -11.87
C ARG A 49 5.75 12.50 -13.11
N GLU A 50 6.90 11.89 -13.40
CA GLU A 50 7.04 10.98 -14.56
C GLU A 50 6.07 9.79 -14.46
N ALA A 51 5.92 9.22 -13.25
CA ALA A 51 4.95 8.14 -13.01
C ALA A 51 3.51 8.63 -13.17
N ALA A 52 3.16 9.79 -12.62
CA ALA A 52 1.82 10.37 -12.75
C ALA A 52 1.45 10.65 -14.20
N ASP A 53 2.37 11.26 -14.97
CA ASP A 53 2.17 11.54 -16.40
C ASP A 53 1.99 10.25 -17.21
N ALA A 54 2.78 9.22 -16.92
CA ALA A 54 2.67 7.92 -17.59
C ALA A 54 1.32 7.24 -17.28
N ILE A 55 0.91 7.19 -16.01
CA ILE A 55 -0.38 6.60 -15.61
C ILE A 55 -1.54 7.36 -16.25
N ALA A 56 -1.51 8.70 -16.23
CA ALA A 56 -2.55 9.51 -16.86
C ALA A 56 -2.65 9.25 -18.37
N ALA A 57 -1.49 9.08 -19.06
CA ALA A 57 -1.47 8.75 -20.49
C ALA A 57 -2.04 7.35 -20.79
N GLU A 58 -1.80 6.38 -19.92
CA GLU A 58 -2.26 5.00 -20.08
C GLU A 58 -3.74 4.82 -19.75
N THR A 59 -4.22 5.49 -18.70
CA THR A 59 -5.61 5.31 -18.19
C THR A 59 -6.58 6.35 -18.70
N GLY A 60 -6.09 7.51 -19.13
CA GLY A 60 -6.90 8.69 -19.46
C GLY A 60 -7.46 9.43 -18.24
N GLY A 61 -7.08 9.03 -17.02
CA GLY A 61 -7.54 9.62 -15.76
C GLY A 61 -6.71 10.82 -15.30
N GLU A 62 -7.19 11.51 -14.28
CA GLU A 62 -6.48 12.60 -13.62
C GLU A 62 -5.52 12.05 -12.57
N VAL A 63 -4.21 12.18 -12.83
CA VAL A 63 -3.16 11.72 -11.89
C VAL A 63 -2.21 12.87 -11.59
N ARG A 64 -1.88 13.04 -10.32
CA ARG A 64 -0.95 14.07 -9.83
C ARG A 64 0.10 13.45 -8.92
N ALA A 65 1.23 14.12 -8.77
CA ALA A 65 2.26 13.72 -7.83
C ALA A 65 2.54 14.85 -6.83
N VAL A 66 2.61 14.49 -5.55
CA VAL A 66 2.98 15.40 -4.46
C VAL A 66 4.23 14.83 -3.77
N PRO A 67 5.38 15.55 -3.79
CA PRO A 67 6.56 15.14 -3.06
C PRO A 67 6.25 15.05 -1.56
N THR A 68 6.50 13.87 -0.96
CA THR A 68 6.10 13.60 0.43
C THR A 68 7.06 12.61 1.06
N ASP A 69 7.65 12.95 2.19
CA ASP A 69 8.28 12.00 3.10
C ASP A 69 7.27 11.61 4.19
N VAL A 70 6.85 10.35 4.20
CA VAL A 70 5.86 9.85 5.18
C VAL A 70 6.38 9.83 6.62
N THR A 71 7.68 10.05 6.82
CA THR A 71 8.27 10.20 8.16
C THR A 71 8.08 11.59 8.74
N GLU A 72 7.72 12.58 7.90
CA GLU A 72 7.54 13.98 8.29
C GLU A 72 6.05 14.34 8.35
N ASP A 73 5.53 14.65 9.55
CA ASP A 73 4.11 14.96 9.77
C ASP A 73 3.65 16.19 8.95
N ALA A 74 4.56 17.17 8.75
CA ALA A 74 4.27 18.35 7.94
C ALA A 74 4.10 18.05 6.44
N ASP A 75 4.93 17.13 5.90
CA ASP A 75 4.83 16.71 4.50
C ASP A 75 3.52 15.97 4.25
N VAL A 76 3.14 15.06 5.18
CA VAL A 76 1.86 14.35 5.11
C VAL A 76 0.69 15.31 5.20
N GLY A 77 0.74 16.30 6.09
CA GLY A 77 -0.26 17.38 6.15
C GLY A 77 -0.35 18.17 4.84
N GLY A 78 0.80 18.49 4.24
CA GLY A 78 0.88 19.15 2.94
C GLY A 78 0.30 18.33 1.79
N LEU A 79 0.55 17.01 1.76
CA LEU A 79 -0.04 16.07 0.81
C LEU A 79 -1.57 16.11 0.86
N VAL A 80 -2.14 15.98 2.07
CA VAL A 80 -3.60 15.98 2.26
C VAL A 80 -4.19 17.34 1.83
N ALA A 81 -3.60 18.45 2.26
CA ALA A 81 -4.07 19.78 1.87
C ALA A 81 -4.04 20.00 0.35
N ALA A 82 -2.95 19.61 -0.33
CA ALA A 82 -2.83 19.72 -1.78
C ALA A 82 -3.85 18.83 -2.52
N THR A 83 -4.14 17.63 -1.98
CA THR A 83 -5.15 16.73 -2.54
C THR A 83 -6.55 17.34 -2.44
N VAL A 84 -6.91 17.82 -1.26
CA VAL A 84 -8.21 18.48 -1.01
C VAL A 84 -8.36 19.74 -1.87
N GLU A 85 -7.32 20.56 -1.98
CA GLU A 85 -7.34 21.76 -2.85
C GLU A 85 -7.56 21.40 -4.33
N THR A 86 -6.99 20.29 -4.79
CA THR A 86 -7.03 19.88 -6.21
C THR A 86 -8.34 19.18 -6.56
N PHE A 87 -8.81 18.26 -5.71
CA PHE A 87 -9.89 17.32 -6.01
C PHE A 87 -11.10 17.42 -5.07
N GLY A 88 -11.02 18.22 -4.02
CA GLY A 88 -12.14 18.49 -3.13
C GLY A 88 -12.25 17.57 -1.91
N GLY A 89 -11.53 16.44 -1.86
CA GLY A 89 -11.58 15.50 -0.75
C GLY A 89 -10.64 14.33 -0.93
N ILE A 90 -10.71 13.36 -0.02
CA ILE A 90 -10.00 12.07 -0.08
C ILE A 90 -10.98 10.97 0.29
N ASP A 91 -11.25 10.07 -0.65
CA ASP A 91 -12.15 8.92 -0.48
C ASP A 91 -11.37 7.63 -0.21
N VAL A 92 -10.17 7.52 -0.78
CA VAL A 92 -9.33 6.34 -0.68
C VAL A 92 -7.90 6.71 -0.27
N LEU A 93 -7.37 6.03 0.74
CA LEU A 93 -5.96 6.09 1.09
C LEU A 93 -5.33 4.70 0.93
N VAL A 94 -4.27 4.60 0.12
CA VAL A 94 -3.44 3.40 0.04
C VAL A 94 -2.09 3.66 0.69
N ASN A 95 -1.87 3.09 1.87
CA ASN A 95 -0.59 3.09 2.57
C ASN A 95 0.30 1.97 1.99
N ASN A 96 1.11 2.32 0.98
CA ASN A 96 2.01 1.36 0.34
C ASN A 96 3.49 1.69 0.57
N ALA A 97 3.85 2.93 0.88
CA ALA A 97 5.24 3.31 1.15
C ALA A 97 5.88 2.38 2.17
N GLY A 98 7.04 1.82 1.82
CA GLY A 98 7.74 0.89 2.70
C GLY A 98 9.14 0.55 2.19
N ILE A 99 9.97 0.11 3.12
CA ILE A 99 11.33 -0.39 2.88
C ILE A 99 11.56 -1.68 3.65
N THR A 100 12.58 -2.42 3.24
CA THR A 100 13.16 -3.51 4.03
C THR A 100 14.65 -3.28 4.25
N ILE A 101 15.17 -3.77 5.37
CA ILE A 101 16.60 -3.85 5.67
C ILE A 101 16.86 -5.28 6.15
N ASN A 102 17.75 -5.96 5.44
CA ASN A 102 18.09 -7.35 5.71
C ASN A 102 19.38 -7.40 6.54
N THR A 103 19.22 -7.29 7.87
CA THR A 103 20.33 -7.38 8.84
C THR A 103 19.95 -8.41 9.90
N PRO A 104 20.84 -9.36 10.27
CA PRO A 104 20.60 -10.27 11.38
C PRO A 104 20.20 -9.53 12.65
N ALA A 105 19.26 -10.08 13.42
CA ALA A 105 18.64 -9.37 14.53
C ALA A 105 19.65 -8.92 15.59
N GLU A 106 20.68 -9.72 15.85
CA GLU A 106 21.77 -9.43 16.78
C GLU A 106 22.75 -8.35 16.28
N GLU A 107 22.78 -8.09 14.97
CA GLU A 107 23.65 -7.09 14.33
C GLU A 107 22.88 -5.83 13.95
N MET A 108 21.53 -5.90 13.93
CA MET A 108 20.67 -4.78 13.51
C MET A 108 20.83 -3.58 14.46
N THR A 109 21.23 -2.46 13.89
CA THR A 109 21.34 -1.21 14.67
C THR A 109 19.95 -0.63 15.00
N THR A 110 19.86 0.10 16.11
CA THR A 110 18.63 0.83 16.45
C THR A 110 18.17 1.79 15.35
N ASN A 111 19.12 2.37 14.60
CA ASN A 111 18.79 3.27 13.50
C ASN A 111 18.14 2.54 12.33
N GLU A 112 18.62 1.36 11.95
CA GLU A 112 18.01 0.51 10.92
C GLU A 112 16.60 0.08 11.33
N TRP A 113 16.45 -0.40 12.58
CA TRP A 113 15.16 -0.73 13.14
C TRP A 113 14.18 0.44 13.07
N ASN A 114 14.57 1.60 13.63
CA ASN A 114 13.73 2.79 13.67
C ASN A 114 13.35 3.27 12.28
N ARG A 115 14.27 3.23 11.31
CA ARG A 115 14.01 3.66 9.93
C ARG A 115 12.92 2.80 9.27
N VAL A 116 12.97 1.48 9.44
CA VAL A 116 11.96 0.57 8.87
C VAL A 116 10.61 0.80 9.55
N VAL A 117 10.57 0.84 10.89
CA VAL A 117 9.34 1.03 11.64
C VAL A 117 8.73 2.41 11.37
N ASP A 118 9.55 3.44 11.27
CA ASP A 118 9.08 4.81 11.06
C ASP A 118 8.43 4.99 9.67
N ILE A 119 9.02 4.42 8.63
CA ILE A 119 8.44 4.48 7.28
C ILE A 119 7.21 3.57 7.18
N ASN A 120 7.35 2.27 7.52
CA ASN A 120 6.36 1.26 7.20
C ASN A 120 5.12 1.31 8.11
N LEU A 121 5.28 1.70 9.38
CA LEU A 121 4.21 1.68 10.37
C LEU A 121 3.82 3.10 10.81
N SER A 122 4.77 3.89 11.33
CA SER A 122 4.47 5.24 11.81
C SER A 122 4.04 6.16 10.66
N GLY A 123 4.65 6.00 9.47
CA GLY A 123 4.27 6.72 8.25
C GLY A 123 2.84 6.38 7.80
N ALA A 124 2.49 5.09 7.80
CA ALA A 124 1.12 4.66 7.51
C ALA A 124 0.11 5.25 8.51
N PHE A 125 0.46 5.29 9.80
CA PHE A 125 -0.38 5.92 10.83
C PHE A 125 -0.51 7.44 10.59
N ARG A 126 0.58 8.17 10.27
CA ARG A 126 0.52 9.61 9.97
C ARG A 126 -0.42 9.87 8.77
N CYS A 127 -0.27 9.11 7.68
CA CYS A 127 -1.13 9.24 6.52
C CYS A 127 -2.60 8.95 6.88
N ALA A 128 -2.86 7.86 7.60
CA ALA A 128 -4.20 7.51 8.06
C ALA A 128 -4.80 8.60 8.98
N LYS A 129 -3.99 9.18 9.89
CA LYS A 129 -4.43 10.27 10.78
C LYS A 129 -4.87 11.51 10.01
N HIS A 130 -4.10 11.94 9.02
CA HIS A 130 -4.41 13.15 8.24
C HIS A 130 -5.56 12.91 7.26
N ALA A 131 -5.51 11.85 6.44
CA ALA A 131 -6.57 11.51 5.51
C ALA A 131 -7.88 11.11 6.24
N GLY A 132 -7.76 10.39 7.36
CA GLY A 132 -8.91 9.98 8.17
C GLY A 132 -9.71 11.16 8.73
N ARG A 133 -9.09 12.31 9.02
CA ARG A 133 -9.81 13.52 9.41
C ARG A 133 -10.70 14.04 8.28
N GLU A 134 -10.18 14.13 7.07
CA GLU A 134 -10.95 14.52 5.89
C GLU A 134 -12.09 13.53 5.62
N MET A 135 -11.82 12.23 5.72
CA MET A 135 -12.83 11.17 5.56
C MET A 135 -13.92 11.24 6.63
N ILE A 136 -13.58 11.54 7.90
CA ILE A 136 -14.54 11.73 8.99
C ILE A 136 -15.45 12.92 8.69
N ASP A 137 -14.89 14.04 8.26
CA ASP A 137 -15.64 15.25 7.95
C ASP A 137 -16.52 15.05 6.70
N ALA A 138 -16.08 14.22 5.73
CA ALA A 138 -16.85 13.83 4.54
C ALA A 138 -17.90 12.73 4.81
N GLY A 139 -17.79 11.99 5.92
CA GLY A 139 -18.74 10.95 6.33
C GLY A 139 -18.47 9.57 5.73
N GLY A 140 -17.26 9.28 5.29
CA GLY A 140 -16.87 7.94 4.80
C GLY A 140 -15.52 7.89 4.13
N GLY A 141 -15.06 6.68 3.81
CA GLY A 141 -13.82 6.46 3.07
C GLY A 141 -13.29 5.03 3.17
N SER A 142 -12.21 4.76 2.46
CA SER A 142 -11.53 3.46 2.49
C SER A 142 -10.03 3.62 2.67
N ILE A 143 -9.48 2.96 3.69
CA ILE A 143 -8.04 2.88 3.93
C ILE A 143 -7.57 1.46 3.65
N VAL A 144 -6.60 1.33 2.74
CA VAL A 144 -5.99 0.06 2.36
C VAL A 144 -4.50 0.12 2.71
N ASN A 145 -4.05 -0.72 3.65
CA ASN A 145 -2.63 -0.82 3.94
C ASN A 145 -2.03 -2.00 3.17
N VAL A 146 -0.91 -1.76 2.48
CA VAL A 146 -0.12 -2.83 1.89
C VAL A 146 0.80 -3.41 2.97
N SER A 147 0.31 -4.46 3.63
CA SER A 147 1.01 -5.26 4.63
C SER A 147 1.94 -6.28 3.93
N SER A 148 1.99 -7.50 4.39
CA SER A 148 2.76 -8.62 3.80
C SER A 148 2.36 -9.93 4.47
N ILE A 149 2.65 -11.07 3.85
CA ILE A 149 2.69 -12.37 4.53
C ILE A 149 3.67 -12.37 5.71
N SER A 150 4.70 -11.53 5.67
CA SER A 150 5.68 -11.34 6.76
C SER A 150 5.06 -10.84 8.07
N ALA A 151 3.80 -10.42 8.07
CA ALA A 151 3.05 -10.13 9.29
C ALA A 151 2.63 -11.41 10.05
N PHE A 152 2.65 -12.57 9.39
CA PHE A 152 2.10 -13.83 9.89
C PHE A 152 3.12 -14.95 10.01
N MET A 153 4.34 -14.75 9.53
CA MET A 153 5.40 -15.76 9.51
C MET A 153 6.77 -15.12 9.74
N GLY A 154 7.77 -15.93 10.10
CA GLY A 154 9.19 -15.56 10.01
C GLY A 154 9.67 -15.73 8.57
N ASN A 155 10.37 -14.75 8.04
CA ASN A 155 10.98 -14.86 6.71
C ASN A 155 12.26 -15.70 6.75
N HIS A 156 12.45 -16.51 5.76
CA HIS A 156 13.66 -17.33 5.55
C HIS A 156 13.96 -17.36 4.04
N PRO A 157 15.24 -17.28 3.64
CA PRO A 157 16.44 -17.14 4.49
C PRO A 157 16.78 -15.70 4.91
N GLN A 158 16.06 -14.69 4.41
CA GLN A 158 16.36 -13.28 4.66
C GLN A 158 16.05 -12.84 6.11
N PRO A 159 17.02 -12.21 6.83
CA PRO A 159 16.80 -11.71 8.17
C PRO A 159 16.06 -10.36 8.11
N GLN A 160 14.79 -10.31 8.52
CA GLN A 160 13.91 -9.15 8.36
C GLN A 160 13.13 -8.78 9.63
N ALA A 161 13.76 -8.83 10.80
CA ALA A 161 13.08 -8.60 12.09
C ALA A 161 12.29 -7.28 12.14
N SER A 162 12.88 -6.16 11.71
CA SER A 162 12.21 -4.85 11.70
C SER A 162 11.05 -4.79 10.70
N TYR A 163 11.22 -5.42 9.54
CA TYR A 163 10.17 -5.48 8.51
C TYR A 163 8.97 -6.28 9.02
N ASN A 164 9.19 -7.50 9.52
CA ASN A 164 8.13 -8.34 10.08
C ASN A 164 7.39 -7.65 11.22
N ALA A 165 8.14 -7.00 12.13
CA ALA A 165 7.53 -6.23 13.22
C ALA A 165 6.67 -5.08 12.70
N SER A 166 7.15 -4.34 11.68
CA SER A 166 6.39 -3.24 11.08
C SER A 166 5.12 -3.71 10.40
N LYS A 167 5.17 -4.84 9.65
CA LYS A 167 4.01 -5.42 8.97
C LYS A 167 3.04 -6.06 9.96
N GLY A 168 3.52 -6.70 11.03
CA GLY A 168 2.70 -7.13 12.15
C GLY A 168 2.02 -5.96 12.87
N GLY A 169 2.71 -4.82 13.01
CA GLY A 169 2.15 -3.59 13.54
C GLY A 169 0.98 -3.04 12.72
N LEU A 170 1.02 -3.15 11.39
CA LEU A 170 -0.10 -2.78 10.51
C LEU A 170 -1.35 -3.64 10.76
N GLU A 171 -1.20 -4.89 11.17
CA GLU A 171 -2.33 -5.74 11.55
C GLU A 171 -3.04 -5.18 12.79
N GLY A 172 -2.30 -4.78 13.81
CA GLY A 172 -2.85 -4.14 15.01
C GLY A 172 -3.48 -2.78 14.70
N LEU A 173 -2.80 -1.95 13.91
CA LEU A 173 -3.28 -0.63 13.51
C LEU A 173 -4.62 -0.73 12.76
N LYS A 174 -4.72 -1.63 11.79
CA LYS A 174 -5.96 -1.89 11.05
C LYS A 174 -7.14 -2.21 11.96
N PHE A 175 -6.96 -3.11 12.94
CA PHE A 175 -8.04 -3.49 13.86
C PHE A 175 -8.55 -2.29 14.64
N GLN A 176 -7.63 -1.47 15.16
CA GLN A 176 -8.01 -0.33 15.99
C GLN A 176 -8.71 0.76 15.14
N LEU A 177 -8.14 1.14 14.00
CA LEU A 177 -8.74 2.16 13.13
C LEU A 177 -10.08 1.71 12.54
N ALA A 178 -10.23 0.43 12.15
CA ALA A 178 -11.49 -0.10 11.67
C ALA A 178 -12.59 -0.02 12.76
N SER A 179 -12.23 -0.27 14.02
CA SER A 179 -13.15 -0.18 15.15
C SER A 179 -13.51 1.25 15.51
N GLU A 180 -12.52 2.16 15.56
CA GLU A 180 -12.75 3.56 15.94
C GLU A 180 -13.55 4.32 14.90
N TRP A 181 -13.30 4.08 13.60
CA TRP A 181 -13.82 4.87 12.52
C TRP A 181 -15.03 4.26 11.79
N ALA A 182 -15.52 3.11 12.27
CA ALA A 182 -16.72 2.49 11.72
C ALA A 182 -17.96 3.39 11.82
N GLU A 183 -18.10 4.15 12.92
CA GLU A 183 -19.21 5.09 13.11
C GLU A 183 -19.19 6.27 12.10
N HIS A 184 -18.03 6.54 11.52
CA HIS A 184 -17.83 7.55 10.49
C HIS A 184 -17.92 7.00 9.06
N GLY A 185 -18.28 5.72 8.89
CA GLY A 185 -18.39 5.09 7.57
C GLY A 185 -17.03 4.76 6.92
N ILE A 186 -15.92 4.79 7.67
CA ILE A 186 -14.59 4.50 7.15
C ILE A 186 -14.27 3.02 7.31
N ARG A 187 -13.85 2.37 6.21
CA ARG A 187 -13.37 0.99 6.21
C ARG A 187 -11.84 0.98 6.22
N VAL A 188 -11.25 0.05 6.97
CA VAL A 188 -9.79 -0.10 7.05
C VAL A 188 -9.42 -1.56 6.87
N ASN A 189 -8.67 -1.88 5.82
CA ASN A 189 -8.30 -3.25 5.46
C ASN A 189 -6.81 -3.34 5.09
N ASN A 190 -6.27 -4.56 5.17
CA ASN A 190 -4.91 -4.83 4.73
C ASN A 190 -4.92 -5.77 3.51
N ILE A 191 -4.07 -5.47 2.53
CA ILE A 191 -3.62 -6.43 1.51
C ILE A 191 -2.31 -7.02 2.01
N CYS A 192 -2.18 -8.35 1.95
CA CYS A 192 -1.00 -9.06 2.41
C CYS A 192 -0.41 -9.86 1.24
N PRO A 193 0.43 -9.21 0.41
CA PRO A 193 1.08 -9.90 -0.70
C PRO A 193 2.08 -10.95 -0.21
N GLY A 194 2.23 -12.02 -1.00
CA GLY A 194 3.38 -12.89 -0.99
C GLY A 194 4.56 -12.28 -1.75
N TYR A 195 5.33 -13.13 -2.43
CA TYR A 195 6.40 -12.65 -3.30
C TYR A 195 5.82 -12.05 -4.58
N VAL A 196 6.16 -10.78 -4.81
CA VAL A 196 5.73 -10.01 -5.98
C VAL A 196 6.96 -9.56 -6.74
N ARG A 197 7.04 -9.86 -8.03
CA ARG A 197 8.16 -9.54 -8.90
C ARG A 197 8.24 -8.04 -9.15
N THR A 198 8.97 -7.35 -8.30
CA THR A 198 9.30 -5.93 -8.40
C THR A 198 10.77 -5.76 -8.76
N GLY A 199 11.18 -4.57 -9.20
CA GLY A 199 12.61 -4.31 -9.46
C GLY A 199 13.51 -4.66 -8.28
N MET A 200 13.06 -4.45 -7.03
CA MET A 200 13.79 -4.85 -5.82
C MET A 200 13.96 -6.38 -5.72
N VAL A 201 12.92 -7.14 -6.04
CA VAL A 201 12.97 -8.62 -6.02
C VAL A 201 13.84 -9.14 -7.15
N ASP A 202 13.75 -8.53 -8.35
CA ASP A 202 14.61 -8.88 -9.48
C ASP A 202 16.10 -8.65 -9.17
N GLU A 203 16.45 -7.56 -8.47
CA GLU A 203 17.81 -7.29 -7.98
C GLU A 203 18.29 -8.38 -7.01
N VAL A 204 17.45 -8.72 -6.01
CA VAL A 204 17.78 -9.79 -5.04
C VAL A 204 17.95 -11.13 -5.71
N MET A 205 17.09 -11.49 -6.67
CA MET A 205 17.20 -12.74 -7.44
C MET A 205 18.48 -12.80 -8.28
N ALA A 206 18.90 -11.66 -8.84
CA ALA A 206 20.13 -11.57 -9.62
C ALA A 206 21.39 -11.70 -8.74
N GLU A 207 21.35 -11.12 -7.53
CA GLU A 207 22.48 -11.14 -6.59
C GLU A 207 22.57 -12.47 -5.78
N ASN A 208 21.42 -13.09 -5.49
CA ASN A 208 21.29 -14.27 -4.66
C ASN A 208 20.34 -15.31 -5.27
N PRO A 209 20.72 -15.99 -6.36
CA PRO A 209 19.85 -16.94 -7.05
C PRO A 209 19.44 -18.14 -6.16
N GLU A 210 20.31 -18.59 -5.26
CA GLU A 210 19.98 -19.68 -4.31
C GLU A 210 18.82 -19.29 -3.37
N MET A 211 18.78 -18.05 -2.92
CA MET A 211 17.66 -17.52 -2.14
C MET A 211 16.35 -17.49 -2.94
N ALA A 212 16.42 -17.16 -4.22
CA ALA A 212 15.27 -17.18 -5.10
C ALA A 212 14.72 -18.61 -5.28
N ASP A 213 15.59 -19.60 -5.42
CA ASP A 213 15.20 -21.01 -5.53
C ASP A 213 14.44 -21.47 -4.27
N GLU A 214 14.91 -21.08 -3.06
CA GLU A 214 14.20 -21.39 -1.81
C GLU A 214 12.78 -20.77 -1.78
N TRP A 215 12.60 -19.55 -2.29
CA TRP A 215 11.27 -18.93 -2.36
C TRP A 215 10.34 -19.69 -3.31
N PHE A 216 10.85 -20.11 -4.48
CA PHE A 216 10.05 -20.87 -5.45
C PHE A 216 9.66 -22.26 -4.91
N ASP A 217 10.55 -22.92 -4.18
CA ASP A 217 10.28 -24.23 -3.60
C ASP A 217 9.13 -24.23 -2.57
N GLU A 218 8.90 -23.07 -1.93
CA GLU A 218 7.82 -22.89 -0.96
C GLU A 218 6.50 -22.36 -1.56
N MET A 219 6.51 -21.87 -2.81
CA MET A 219 5.29 -21.43 -3.49
C MET A 219 4.43 -22.60 -3.96
N LEU A 220 3.10 -22.44 -3.89
CA LEU A 220 2.16 -23.36 -4.55
C LEU A 220 1.96 -23.03 -6.02
N THR A 221 2.22 -21.79 -6.41
CA THR A 221 2.23 -21.33 -7.79
C THR A 221 3.64 -21.42 -8.34
N GLU A 222 3.78 -21.75 -9.61
CA GLU A 222 5.09 -21.87 -10.27
C GLU A 222 5.74 -20.50 -10.55
N GLU A 223 4.96 -19.42 -10.43
CA GLU A 223 5.39 -18.05 -10.72
C GLU A 223 5.06 -17.10 -9.56
N MET A 224 5.93 -16.10 -9.37
CA MET A 224 5.63 -14.97 -8.50
C MET A 224 4.54 -14.09 -9.12
N ALA A 225 3.72 -13.48 -8.27
CA ALA A 225 2.80 -12.44 -8.71
C ALA A 225 3.56 -11.25 -9.31
N ARG A 226 2.92 -10.55 -10.22
CA ARG A 226 3.37 -9.24 -10.73
C ARG A 226 2.67 -8.13 -9.95
N PRO A 227 3.19 -6.90 -9.93
CA PRO A 227 2.51 -5.76 -9.30
C PRO A 227 1.06 -5.60 -9.75
N GLU A 228 0.78 -5.84 -11.03
CA GLU A 228 -0.56 -5.72 -11.64
C GLU A 228 -1.56 -6.74 -11.07
N ASP A 229 -1.09 -7.86 -10.54
CA ASP A 229 -1.95 -8.87 -9.91
C ASP A 229 -2.51 -8.41 -8.55
N ILE A 230 -1.86 -7.40 -7.93
CA ILE A 230 -2.30 -6.83 -6.64
C ILE A 230 -3.35 -5.74 -6.83
N ALA A 231 -3.31 -5.01 -7.94
CA ALA A 231 -4.17 -3.87 -8.20
C ALA A 231 -5.69 -4.18 -8.16
N PRO A 232 -6.20 -5.30 -8.72
CA PRO A 232 -7.63 -5.62 -8.66
C PRO A 232 -8.17 -5.75 -7.23
N LEU A 233 -7.36 -6.28 -6.29
CA LEU A 233 -7.74 -6.37 -4.90
C LEU A 233 -7.80 -4.99 -4.23
N ALA A 234 -6.88 -4.08 -4.59
CA ALA A 234 -6.91 -2.71 -4.09
C ALA A 234 -8.16 -1.97 -4.60
N VAL A 235 -8.53 -2.10 -5.88
CA VAL A 235 -9.77 -1.55 -6.46
C VAL A 235 -11.00 -2.12 -5.73
N TYR A 236 -11.05 -3.43 -5.49
CA TYR A 236 -12.12 -4.05 -4.71
C TYR A 236 -12.26 -3.43 -3.33
N LEU A 237 -11.16 -3.32 -2.57
CA LEU A 237 -11.18 -2.79 -1.20
C LEU A 237 -11.46 -1.27 -1.17
N ALA A 238 -11.09 -0.54 -2.19
CA ALA A 238 -11.39 0.88 -2.34
C ALA A 238 -12.89 1.14 -2.59
N SER A 239 -13.52 0.31 -3.40
CA SER A 239 -14.85 0.53 -3.98
C SER A 239 -16.02 0.05 -3.10
N ASP A 240 -17.23 0.39 -3.51
CA ASP A 240 -18.50 -0.08 -2.93
C ASP A 240 -18.72 -1.58 -3.05
N ALA A 241 -17.95 -2.28 -3.90
CA ALA A 241 -17.99 -3.74 -3.96
C ALA A 241 -17.60 -4.39 -2.62
N SER A 242 -16.83 -3.68 -1.79
CA SER A 242 -16.37 -4.12 -0.48
C SER A 242 -17.03 -3.39 0.70
N TRP A 243 -18.20 -2.77 0.52
CA TRP A 243 -18.87 -1.96 1.55
C TRP A 243 -19.02 -2.66 2.92
N TYR A 244 -19.13 -3.98 2.93
CA TYR A 244 -19.28 -4.80 4.14
C TYR A 244 -17.96 -5.43 4.61
N VAL A 245 -16.83 -4.99 4.09
CA VAL A 245 -15.49 -5.52 4.37
C VAL A 245 -14.67 -4.46 5.09
N THR A 246 -14.46 -4.65 6.41
CA THR A 246 -13.57 -3.81 7.21
C THR A 246 -12.87 -4.65 8.28
N GLY A 247 -11.70 -4.22 8.74
CA GLY A 247 -10.90 -4.91 9.75
C GLY A 247 -10.28 -6.23 9.27
N THR A 248 -10.25 -6.50 7.96
CA THR A 248 -9.73 -7.76 7.41
C THR A 248 -8.33 -7.62 6.80
N SER A 249 -7.64 -8.74 6.73
CA SER A 249 -6.38 -8.90 5.99
C SER A 249 -6.60 -9.92 4.90
N VAL A 250 -6.51 -9.47 3.66
CA VAL A 250 -6.67 -10.35 2.49
C VAL A 250 -5.28 -10.76 1.99
N ARG A 251 -4.98 -12.05 2.11
CA ARG A 251 -3.74 -12.63 1.58
C ARG A 251 -3.87 -12.82 0.08
N ILE A 252 -2.84 -12.40 -0.63
CA ILE A 252 -2.68 -12.61 -2.07
C ILE A 252 -1.24 -13.11 -2.29
N ASP A 253 -1.03 -14.38 -1.97
CA ASP A 253 0.29 -14.97 -1.73
C ASP A 253 0.51 -16.26 -2.53
N GLY A 254 -0.34 -16.58 -3.49
CA GLY A 254 -0.24 -17.83 -4.24
C GLY A 254 -0.33 -19.09 -3.38
N GLY A 255 -0.90 -18.98 -2.16
CA GLY A 255 -1.02 -20.09 -1.22
C GLY A 255 0.23 -20.33 -0.38
N TYR A 256 1.20 -19.42 -0.36
CA TYR A 256 2.46 -19.56 0.38
C TYR A 256 2.25 -19.90 1.86
N LEU A 257 1.30 -19.25 2.54
CA LEU A 257 1.04 -19.46 3.98
C LEU A 257 0.18 -20.69 4.31
N VAL A 258 -0.15 -21.54 3.36
CA VAL A 258 -0.93 -22.76 3.63
C VAL A 258 -0.10 -24.04 3.57
N ARG A 259 1.23 -23.92 3.44
CA ARG A 259 2.20 -25.00 3.59
C ARG A 259 2.70 -25.14 5.00
#